data_a284b741f2f8b98f4ffb8319651322e0
#
_entry.id   a284b741f2f8b98f4ffb8319651322e0
#
_cell.length_a   1.000
_cell.length_b   1.000
_cell.length_c   1.000
_cell.angle_alpha   90.00
_cell.angle_beta   90.00
_cell.angle_gamma   90.00
#
_symmetry.space_group_name_H-M   'P 1'
#
loop_
_entity.id
_entity.type
_entity.pdbx_description
1 polymer ?
#
loop_
_entity_poly.entity_id
_entity_poly.type
_entity_poly.pdbx_seq_one_letter_code
_entity_poly.pdbx_strand_id
1 'polypeptide(L)'
;LQAEKANWEQMSEKLEEFSAWEGGDRLWTLDTMRCLEFMETLREASKIADIEWPEGAKLTVRRAPISFPDLRLKVNSVDRWFSLDGTVSIDGKTQLKINQILGKLKDRVGNFIHLEGSEYVLITNKLLKQLEILEDVSSKKKDELLISKFSGTALEALKENGSEVTGDKS
;
A
#
# COMPACT_ATOMS: atom_id res chain seq x y z
N LEU A 1 -30.29 -15.42 14.74
CA LEU A 1 -29.68 -16.04 15.96
C LEU A 1 -28.55 -17.00 15.64
N GLN A 2 -28.72 -18.09 14.83
CA GLN A 2 -27.61 -19.02 14.52
C GLN A 2 -26.57 -18.40 13.61
N ALA A 3 -26.97 -17.68 12.56
CA ALA A 3 -26.06 -17.00 11.65
C ALA A 3 -25.30 -15.86 12.36
N GLU A 4 -25.95 -15.11 13.22
CA GLU A 4 -25.34 -14.05 14.04
C GLU A 4 -24.29 -14.62 14.99
N LYS A 5 -24.58 -15.75 15.62
CA LYS A 5 -23.63 -16.42 16.51
C LYS A 5 -22.40 -16.90 15.75
N ALA A 6 -22.56 -17.50 14.58
CA ALA A 6 -21.46 -17.96 13.74
C ALA A 6 -20.60 -16.76 13.24
N ASN A 7 -21.23 -15.66 12.84
CA ASN A 7 -20.54 -14.43 12.47
C ASN A 7 -19.74 -13.84 13.63
N TRP A 8 -20.32 -13.82 14.83
CA TRP A 8 -19.65 -13.37 16.04
C TRP A 8 -18.45 -14.23 16.40
N GLU A 9 -18.59 -15.56 16.38
CA GLU A 9 -17.50 -16.50 16.64
C GLU A 9 -16.35 -16.29 15.66
N GLN A 10 -16.64 -16.19 14.36
CA GLN A 10 -15.64 -15.93 13.31
C GLN A 10 -14.94 -14.57 13.47
N MET A 11 -15.68 -13.54 13.85
CA MET A 11 -15.13 -12.21 14.09
C MET A 11 -14.27 -12.19 15.35
N SER A 12 -14.73 -12.80 16.43
CA SER A 12 -14.02 -12.88 17.71
C SER A 12 -12.67 -13.56 17.56
N GLU A 13 -12.60 -14.68 16.83
CA GLU A 13 -11.35 -15.39 16.54
C GLU A 13 -10.32 -14.49 15.82
N LYS A 14 -10.76 -13.73 14.84
CA LYS A 14 -9.89 -12.78 14.12
C LYS A 14 -9.42 -11.60 14.97
N LEU A 15 -10.24 -11.16 15.92
CA LEU A 15 -9.94 -10.03 16.80
C LEU A 15 -9.13 -10.44 18.03
N GLU A 16 -9.13 -11.73 18.42
CA GLU A 16 -8.33 -12.23 19.53
C GLU A 16 -6.84 -11.96 19.36
N GLU A 17 -6.34 -11.99 18.12
CA GLU A 17 -4.94 -11.67 17.81
C GLU A 17 -4.53 -10.25 18.24
N PHE A 18 -5.48 -9.32 18.34
CA PHE A 18 -5.24 -7.94 18.74
C PHE A 18 -5.56 -7.68 20.22
N SER A 19 -6.15 -8.66 20.92
CA SER A 19 -6.55 -8.49 22.31
C SER A 19 -5.37 -8.62 23.26
N ALA A 20 -4.86 -7.49 23.74
CA ALA A 20 -4.16 -7.46 25.03
C ALA A 20 -5.23 -7.22 26.10
N TRP A 21 -5.67 -8.25 26.78
CA TRP A 21 -6.64 -8.14 27.88
C TRP A 21 -5.93 -7.59 29.12
N GLU A 22 -6.05 -6.30 29.38
CA GLU A 22 -5.77 -5.73 30.69
C GLU A 22 -7.08 -5.19 31.27
N GLY A 23 -7.65 -5.94 32.20
CA GLY A 23 -8.64 -5.49 33.17
C GLY A 23 -9.99 -5.05 32.60
N GLY A 24 -10.95 -5.96 32.48
CA GLY A 24 -12.40 -5.70 32.49
C GLY A 24 -13.03 -4.81 31.42
N ASP A 25 -12.41 -3.77 31.01
CA ASP A 25 -12.84 -2.89 29.93
C ASP A 25 -12.19 -3.32 28.61
N ARG A 26 -13.00 -3.46 27.55
CA ARG A 26 -12.55 -3.87 26.22
C ARG A 26 -11.85 -2.72 25.50
N LEU A 27 -10.78 -2.20 26.08
CA LEU A 27 -9.95 -1.15 25.52
C LEU A 27 -8.68 -1.77 24.91
N TRP A 28 -8.42 -1.50 23.62
CA TRP A 28 -7.19 -1.91 22.96
C TRP A 28 -6.26 -0.71 22.80
N THR A 29 -5.05 -0.84 23.32
CA THR A 29 -3.97 0.13 23.04
C THR A 29 -3.03 -0.50 22.03
N LEU A 30 -3.02 0.01 20.82
CA LEU A 30 -2.26 -0.51 19.70
C LEU A 30 -1.24 0.54 19.24
N ASP A 31 -0.02 0.11 18.90
CA ASP A 31 0.89 0.94 18.14
C ASP A 31 0.36 1.17 16.71
N THR A 32 1.02 2.07 15.96
CA THR A 32 0.55 2.45 14.63
C THR A 32 0.44 1.25 13.68
N MET A 33 1.41 0.33 13.71
CA MET A 33 1.41 -0.83 12.83
C MET A 33 0.25 -1.77 13.17
N ARG A 34 0.11 -2.13 14.44
CA ARG A 34 -0.97 -2.99 14.93
C ARG A 34 -2.34 -2.35 14.72
N CYS A 35 -2.42 -1.02 14.83
CA CYS A 35 -3.65 -0.29 14.54
C CYS A 35 -4.03 -0.41 13.05
N LEU A 36 -3.08 -0.30 12.13
CA LEU A 36 -3.33 -0.45 10.69
C LEU A 36 -3.73 -1.88 10.32
N GLU A 37 -3.08 -2.89 10.90
CA GLU A 37 -3.44 -4.31 10.74
C GLU A 37 -4.85 -4.58 11.29
N PHE A 38 -5.17 -4.02 12.45
CA PHE A 38 -6.51 -4.10 13.03
C PHE A 38 -7.58 -3.50 12.12
N MET A 39 -7.29 -2.33 11.51
CA MET A 39 -8.20 -1.70 10.54
C MET A 39 -8.47 -2.59 9.33
N GLU A 40 -7.45 -3.30 8.83
CA GLU A 40 -7.64 -4.27 7.73
C GLU A 40 -8.51 -5.46 8.18
N THR A 41 -8.32 -5.96 9.39
CA THR A 41 -9.14 -7.02 9.96
C THR A 41 -10.59 -6.57 10.13
N LEU A 42 -10.80 -5.35 10.63
CA LEU A 42 -12.15 -4.76 10.75
C LEU A 42 -12.81 -4.56 9.38
N ARG A 43 -12.05 -4.22 8.35
CA ARG A 43 -12.58 -4.12 7.00
C ARG A 43 -13.13 -5.45 6.49
N GLU A 44 -12.46 -6.56 6.77
CA GLU A 44 -12.99 -7.88 6.47
C GLU A 44 -14.21 -8.22 7.33
N ALA A 45 -14.18 -7.86 8.62
CA ALA A 45 -15.30 -8.06 9.54
C ALA A 45 -16.55 -7.23 9.18
N SER A 46 -16.38 -6.08 8.51
CA SER A 46 -17.52 -5.25 8.05
C SER A 46 -18.43 -5.92 7.02
N LYS A 47 -18.00 -7.05 6.45
CA LYS A 47 -18.83 -7.87 5.56
C LYS A 47 -19.88 -8.68 6.32
N ILE A 48 -19.68 -8.89 7.62
CA ILE A 48 -20.51 -9.74 8.48
C ILE A 48 -21.05 -9.04 9.71
N ALA A 49 -20.57 -7.81 10.00
CA ALA A 49 -20.98 -7.00 11.16
C ALA A 49 -20.95 -5.51 10.81
N ASP A 50 -21.85 -4.75 11.42
CA ASP A 50 -21.84 -3.29 11.37
C ASP A 50 -20.81 -2.73 12.36
N ILE A 51 -19.93 -1.84 11.85
CA ILE A 51 -18.88 -1.21 12.65
C ILE A 51 -19.22 0.27 12.83
N GLU A 52 -19.43 0.66 14.09
CA GLU A 52 -19.64 2.05 14.47
C GLU A 52 -18.33 2.69 14.92
N TRP A 53 -18.04 3.88 14.41
CA TRP A 53 -16.84 4.63 14.74
C TRP A 53 -17.18 5.81 15.63
N PRO A 54 -16.40 6.09 16.68
CA PRO A 54 -16.57 7.29 17.47
C PRO A 54 -16.33 8.54 16.65
N GLU A 55 -17.05 9.62 16.95
CA GLU A 55 -16.85 10.90 16.29
C GLU A 55 -15.42 11.43 16.50
N GLY A 56 -14.79 11.90 15.45
CA GLY A 56 -13.47 12.59 15.47
C GLY A 56 -12.24 11.71 15.33
N ALA A 57 -12.32 10.39 15.53
CA ALA A 57 -11.16 9.49 15.38
C ALA A 57 -11.21 8.79 14.00
N LYS A 58 -10.42 9.26 13.03
CA LYS A 58 -10.40 8.63 11.69
C LYS A 58 -9.00 8.35 11.22
N LEU A 59 -8.47 7.20 11.60
CA LEU A 59 -7.45 6.54 10.80
C LEU A 59 -8.19 5.83 9.66
N THR A 60 -7.79 6.08 8.42
CA THR A 60 -8.45 5.50 7.25
C THR A 60 -7.45 4.71 6.44
N VAL A 61 -7.73 3.44 6.19
CA VAL A 61 -7.00 2.62 5.23
C VAL A 61 -7.82 2.53 3.95
N ARG A 62 -7.23 2.91 2.82
CA ARG A 62 -7.89 2.86 1.51
C ARG A 62 -8.27 1.42 1.14
N ARG A 63 -9.40 1.26 0.45
CA ARG A 63 -10.15 0.00 0.33
C ARG A 63 -9.42 -1.18 -0.28
N ALA A 64 -8.52 -0.98 -1.23
CA ALA A 64 -7.83 -2.08 -1.88
C ALA A 64 -6.32 -1.94 -1.76
N PRO A 65 -5.58 -3.02 -1.51
CA PRO A 65 -4.13 -3.00 -1.59
C PRO A 65 -3.66 -2.63 -2.99
N ILE A 66 -2.68 -1.74 -3.09
CA ILE A 66 -2.02 -1.42 -4.35
C ILE A 66 -1.23 -2.65 -4.80
N SER A 67 -1.39 -3.00 -6.05
CA SER A 67 -0.76 -4.14 -6.71
C SER A 67 -0.17 -3.76 -8.07
N PHE A 68 0.45 -4.68 -8.78
CA PHE A 68 1.11 -4.40 -10.06
C PHE A 68 0.22 -3.77 -11.13
N PRO A 69 -1.07 -4.16 -11.31
CA PRO A 69 -1.96 -3.52 -12.27
C PRO A 69 -2.27 -2.05 -12.00
N ASP A 70 -2.05 -1.59 -10.77
CA ASP A 70 -2.28 -0.20 -10.38
C ASP A 70 -1.10 0.71 -10.75
N LEU A 71 0.04 0.13 -11.14
CA LEU A 71 1.27 0.84 -11.52
C LEU A 71 1.37 0.99 -13.03
N ARG A 72 1.48 2.24 -13.48
CA ARG A 72 1.71 2.61 -14.87
C ARG A 72 2.99 3.40 -14.98
N LEU A 73 3.92 2.90 -15.77
CA LEU A 73 5.23 3.52 -15.99
C LEU A 73 5.43 3.87 -17.47
N LYS A 74 6.00 5.04 -17.69
CA LYS A 74 6.51 5.47 -18.98
C LYS A 74 8.02 5.60 -18.89
N VAL A 75 8.72 4.91 -19.78
CA VAL A 75 10.17 4.84 -19.83
C VAL A 75 10.67 5.53 -21.11
N ASN A 76 11.47 6.56 -20.95
CA ASN A 76 12.10 7.25 -22.09
C ASN A 76 13.62 7.03 -22.03
N SER A 77 14.25 6.75 -23.18
CA SER A 77 15.70 6.58 -23.26
C SER A 77 16.38 7.94 -23.34
N VAL A 78 17.31 8.22 -22.41
CA VAL A 78 18.07 9.46 -22.33
C VAL A 78 19.55 9.10 -22.14
N ASP A 79 20.34 9.15 -23.16
CA ASP A 79 21.74 8.78 -23.18
C ASP A 79 22.03 7.39 -22.56
N ARG A 80 22.70 7.37 -21.40
CA ARG A 80 23.04 6.15 -20.63
C ARG A 80 21.97 5.79 -19.58
N TRP A 81 20.86 6.53 -19.53
CA TRP A 81 19.82 6.42 -18.52
C TRP A 81 18.47 6.15 -19.15
N PHE A 82 17.59 5.60 -18.35
CA PHE A 82 16.14 5.66 -18.58
C PHE A 82 15.57 6.75 -17.68
N SER A 83 14.84 7.68 -18.26
CA SER A 83 13.98 8.60 -17.52
C SER A 83 12.65 7.90 -17.28
N LEU A 84 12.24 7.84 -16.01
CA LEU A 84 11.04 7.16 -15.56
C LEU A 84 10.01 8.18 -15.13
N ASP A 85 8.85 8.16 -15.75
CA ASP A 85 7.65 8.82 -15.28
C ASP A 85 6.57 7.77 -15.06
N GLY A 86 5.62 8.05 -14.19
CA GLY A 86 4.54 7.11 -13.95
C GLY A 86 3.65 7.48 -12.79
N THR A 87 2.57 6.73 -12.71
CA THR A 87 1.54 6.91 -11.69
C THR A 87 1.15 5.59 -11.07
N VAL A 88 0.73 5.67 -9.81
CA VAL A 88 0.11 4.59 -9.05
C VAL A 88 -1.33 4.98 -8.78
N SER A 89 -2.28 4.16 -9.19
CA SER A 89 -3.69 4.33 -8.89
C SER A 89 -3.98 3.84 -7.47
N ILE A 90 -4.60 4.69 -6.66
CA ILE A 90 -4.95 4.37 -5.26
C ILE A 90 -6.37 3.79 -5.16
N ASP A 91 -7.32 4.38 -5.88
CA ASP A 91 -8.75 4.03 -5.78
C ASP A 91 -9.53 4.26 -7.09
N GLY A 92 -8.84 4.29 -8.23
CA GLY A 92 -9.42 4.58 -9.54
C GLY A 92 -9.71 6.07 -9.81
N LYS A 93 -9.68 6.92 -8.79
CA LYS A 93 -9.84 8.38 -8.89
C LYS A 93 -8.57 9.13 -8.49
N THR A 94 -7.93 8.67 -7.44
CA THR A 94 -6.70 9.25 -6.89
C THR A 94 -5.49 8.55 -7.49
N GLN A 95 -4.56 9.35 -8.02
CA GLN A 95 -3.28 8.87 -8.54
C GLN A 95 -2.14 9.62 -7.87
N LEU A 96 -1.07 8.91 -7.55
CA LEU A 96 0.17 9.49 -7.08
C LEU A 96 1.28 9.25 -8.11
N LYS A 97 2.19 10.20 -8.26
CA LYS A 97 3.37 10.00 -9.08
C LYS A 97 4.28 8.95 -8.46
N ILE A 98 4.97 8.18 -9.29
CA ILE A 98 5.90 7.13 -8.84
C ILE A 98 6.98 7.70 -7.90
N ASN A 99 7.52 8.89 -8.18
CA ASN A 99 8.51 9.52 -7.34
C ASN A 99 7.98 9.89 -5.93
N GLN A 100 6.67 10.18 -5.80
CA GLN A 100 6.02 10.43 -4.51
C GLN A 100 5.89 9.13 -3.71
N ILE A 101 5.49 8.03 -4.36
CA ILE A 101 5.42 6.70 -3.71
C ILE A 101 6.81 6.27 -3.24
N LEU A 102 7.83 6.31 -4.10
CA LEU A 102 9.20 5.96 -3.73
C LEU A 102 9.73 6.83 -2.59
N GLY A 103 9.39 8.13 -2.58
CA GLY A 103 9.76 9.02 -1.48
C GLY A 103 9.13 8.64 -0.13
N LYS A 104 7.94 8.05 -0.15
CA LYS A 104 7.20 7.63 1.04
C LYS A 104 7.58 6.23 1.55
N LEU A 105 8.33 5.44 0.77
CA LEU A 105 8.75 4.09 1.18
C LEU A 105 9.60 4.11 2.46
N LYS A 106 10.39 5.16 2.66
CA LYS A 106 11.28 5.29 3.83
C LYS A 106 10.52 5.47 5.15
N ASP A 107 9.37 6.10 5.08
CA ASP A 107 8.53 6.43 6.23
C ASP A 107 7.34 5.47 6.38
N ARG A 108 7.38 4.33 5.67
CA ARG A 108 6.31 3.34 5.73
C ARG A 108 6.23 2.62 7.07
N VAL A 109 5.04 2.16 7.40
CA VAL A 109 4.78 1.30 8.55
C VAL A 109 4.39 -0.08 8.05
N GLY A 110 5.32 -1.04 8.11
CA GLY A 110 5.12 -2.34 7.46
C GLY A 110 4.87 -2.18 5.96
N ASN A 111 3.73 -2.64 5.49
CA ASN A 111 3.30 -2.50 4.09
C ASN A 111 2.41 -1.27 3.84
N PHE A 112 2.20 -0.44 4.85
CA PHE A 112 1.35 0.73 4.75
C PHE A 112 2.15 1.99 4.44
N ILE A 113 1.69 2.73 3.45
CA ILE A 113 2.22 4.06 3.10
C ILE A 113 1.25 5.11 3.59
N HIS A 114 1.76 6.10 4.31
CA HIS A 114 1.01 7.27 4.72
C HIS A 114 0.79 8.21 3.52
N LEU A 115 -0.46 8.56 3.26
CA LEU A 115 -0.83 9.50 2.18
C LEU A 115 -0.81 10.94 2.70
N GLU A 116 -1.94 11.41 3.16
CA GLU A 116 -2.14 12.74 3.75
C GLU A 116 -3.09 12.63 4.95
N GLY A 117 -2.95 13.54 5.93
CA GLY A 117 -3.79 13.51 7.12
C GLY A 117 -3.66 12.20 7.90
N SER A 118 -4.74 11.47 8.05
CA SER A 118 -4.79 10.15 8.71
C SER A 118 -5.04 9.01 7.72
N GLU A 119 -4.74 9.21 6.44
CA GLU A 119 -4.99 8.21 5.40
C GLU A 119 -3.75 7.35 5.12
N TYR A 120 -3.98 6.06 5.02
CA TYR A 120 -2.97 5.06 4.66
C TYR A 120 -3.46 4.21 3.48
N VAL A 121 -2.50 3.64 2.77
CA VAL A 121 -2.75 2.65 1.72
C VAL A 121 -1.84 1.45 1.92
N LEU A 122 -2.42 0.27 1.80
CA LEU A 122 -1.69 -0.99 1.84
C LEU A 122 -1.08 -1.28 0.46
N ILE A 123 0.18 -1.70 0.42
CA ILE A 123 0.84 -2.19 -0.78
C ILE A 123 1.07 -3.69 -0.63
N THR A 124 0.81 -4.47 -1.68
CA THR A 124 1.11 -5.90 -1.66
C THR A 124 2.61 -6.16 -1.47
N ASN A 125 2.98 -7.17 -0.70
CA ASN A 125 4.38 -7.53 -0.41
C ASN A 125 5.24 -7.66 -1.68
N LYS A 126 4.67 -8.23 -2.75
CA LYS A 126 5.37 -8.42 -4.02
C LYS A 126 5.70 -7.10 -4.70
N LEU A 127 4.71 -6.19 -4.78
CA LEU A 127 4.93 -4.88 -5.38
C LEU A 127 5.87 -4.04 -4.51
N LEU A 128 5.73 -4.07 -3.19
CA LEU A 128 6.59 -3.34 -2.27
C LEU A 128 8.07 -3.67 -2.49
N LYS A 129 8.42 -4.97 -2.55
CA LYS A 129 9.79 -5.41 -2.83
C LYS A 129 10.32 -4.90 -4.18
N GLN A 130 9.49 -4.85 -5.21
CA GLN A 130 9.90 -4.33 -6.51
C GLN A 130 10.09 -2.81 -6.50
N LEU A 131 9.25 -2.09 -5.73
CA LEU A 131 9.41 -0.64 -5.56
C LEU A 131 10.67 -0.29 -4.75
N GLU A 132 11.04 -1.10 -3.76
CA GLU A 132 12.31 -0.97 -3.02
C GLU A 132 13.51 -1.15 -3.95
N ILE A 133 13.51 -2.20 -4.78
CA ILE A 133 14.54 -2.42 -5.79
C ILE A 133 14.61 -1.23 -6.76
N LEU A 134 13.46 -0.73 -7.20
CA LEU A 134 13.38 0.41 -8.09
C LEU A 134 13.93 1.68 -7.43
N GLU A 135 13.65 1.90 -6.14
CA GLU A 135 14.21 3.02 -5.38
C GLU A 135 15.73 2.92 -5.31
N ASP A 136 16.27 1.75 -4.96
CA ASP A 136 17.71 1.51 -4.80
C ASP A 136 18.51 1.77 -6.08
N VAL A 137 17.94 1.41 -7.26
CA VAL A 137 18.62 1.60 -8.56
C VAL A 137 18.32 2.94 -9.20
N SER A 138 17.46 3.76 -8.60
CA SER A 138 17.05 5.04 -9.14
C SER A 138 17.83 6.20 -8.55
N SER A 139 17.99 7.25 -9.35
CA SER A 139 18.55 8.54 -8.95
C SER A 139 17.56 9.65 -9.24
N LYS A 140 17.33 10.52 -8.28
CA LYS A 140 16.49 11.71 -8.48
C LYS A 140 17.33 12.86 -8.99
N LYS A 141 16.95 13.42 -10.14
CA LYS A 141 17.56 14.64 -10.69
C LYS A 141 16.44 15.66 -10.93
N LYS A 142 16.33 16.64 -10.03
CA LYS A 142 15.19 17.55 -9.97
C LYS A 142 13.89 16.75 -9.77
N ASP A 143 12.95 16.82 -10.71
CA ASP A 143 11.68 16.10 -10.69
C ASP A 143 11.69 14.80 -11.49
N GLU A 144 12.81 14.47 -12.13
CA GLU A 144 12.96 13.26 -12.93
C GLU A 144 13.55 12.12 -12.11
N LEU A 145 13.01 10.93 -12.31
CA LEU A 145 13.54 9.68 -11.79
C LEU A 145 14.36 9.02 -12.91
N LEU A 146 15.64 8.80 -12.66
CA LEU A 146 16.56 8.21 -13.62
C LEU A 146 17.01 6.84 -13.14
N ILE A 147 17.06 5.88 -14.07
CA ILE A 147 17.57 4.53 -13.84
C ILE A 147 18.67 4.25 -14.85
N SER A 148 19.77 3.65 -14.40
CA SER A 148 20.82 3.19 -15.33
C SER A 148 20.27 2.15 -16.30
N LYS A 149 20.68 2.21 -17.56
CA LYS A 149 20.34 1.18 -18.56
C LYS A 149 20.76 -0.24 -18.15
N PHE A 150 21.80 -0.35 -17.32
CA PHE A 150 22.24 -1.63 -16.75
C PHE A 150 21.27 -2.22 -15.71
N SER A 151 20.36 -1.42 -15.18
CA SER A 151 19.35 -1.84 -14.19
C SER A 151 17.96 -2.07 -14.83
N GLY A 152 17.89 -2.26 -16.14
CA GLY A 152 16.64 -2.46 -16.88
C GLY A 152 15.82 -3.68 -16.42
N THR A 153 16.49 -4.69 -15.83
CA THR A 153 15.85 -5.89 -15.27
C THR A 153 14.81 -5.57 -14.19
N ALA A 154 14.99 -4.46 -13.44
CA ALA A 154 14.00 -4.02 -12.48
C ALA A 154 12.67 -3.60 -13.15
N LEU A 155 12.74 -2.98 -14.33
CA LEU A 155 11.56 -2.60 -15.12
C LEU A 155 10.90 -3.81 -15.77
N GLU A 156 11.71 -4.77 -16.24
CA GLU A 156 11.21 -6.03 -16.82
C GLU A 156 10.42 -6.82 -15.75
N ALA A 157 10.95 -6.93 -14.54
CA ALA A 157 10.26 -7.60 -13.44
C ALA A 157 8.91 -6.96 -13.09
N LEU A 158 8.80 -5.63 -13.13
CA LEU A 158 7.51 -4.94 -12.94
C LEU A 158 6.53 -5.28 -14.05
N LYS A 159 6.97 -5.28 -15.30
CA LYS A 159 6.15 -5.61 -16.47
C LYS A 159 5.67 -7.05 -16.44
N GLU A 160 6.56 -8.01 -16.15
CA GLU A 160 6.24 -9.44 -16.06
C GLU A 160 5.22 -9.74 -14.96
N ASN A 161 5.22 -8.97 -13.88
CA ASN A 161 4.25 -9.11 -12.81
C ASN A 161 2.93 -8.35 -13.05
N GLY A 162 2.74 -7.73 -14.21
CA GLY A 162 1.47 -7.14 -14.65
C GLY A 162 1.34 -5.63 -14.52
N SER A 163 2.46 -4.92 -14.27
CA SER A 163 2.45 -3.45 -14.38
C SER A 163 2.43 -3.01 -15.85
N GLU A 164 1.74 -1.91 -16.12
CA GLU A 164 1.76 -1.30 -17.45
C GLU A 164 3.07 -0.50 -17.63
N VAL A 165 4.01 -1.04 -18.39
CA VAL A 165 5.28 -0.38 -18.70
C VAL A 165 5.32 -0.06 -20.19
N THR A 166 5.28 1.21 -20.53
CA THR A 166 5.37 1.73 -21.90
C THR A 166 6.72 2.42 -22.11
N GLY A 167 7.31 2.28 -23.28
CA GLY A 167 8.59 2.91 -23.60
C GLY A 167 8.60 3.46 -25.02
N ASP A 168 9.45 4.45 -25.29
CA ASP A 168 9.78 4.82 -26.66
C ASP A 168 10.48 3.63 -27.33
N LYS A 169 9.93 3.20 -28.47
CA LYS A 169 10.60 2.23 -29.34
C LYS A 169 11.80 2.96 -29.94
N SER A 170 12.97 2.74 -29.36
CA SER A 170 14.24 3.06 -30.08
C SER A 170 14.55 1.95 -31.06
#